data_dbc13c3265f7904c6067c72851584060
#
_entry.id   dbc13c3265f7904c6067c72851584060
#
_cell.length_a   1.000
_cell.length_b   1.000
_cell.length_c   1.000
_cell.angle_alpha   90.00
_cell.angle_beta   90.00
_cell.angle_gamma   90.00
#
_symmetry.space_group_name_H-M   'P 1'
#
loop_
_entity.id
_entity.type
_entity.pdbx_description
1 polymer ?
#
loop_
_entity_poly.entity_id
_entity_poly.type
_entity_poly.pdbx_seq_one_letter_code
_entity_poly.pdbx_strand_id
1 'polypeptide(L)'
;VDRAPRPVADPDDDVIEAIENHRFAPIERLQWRSTDLEFGTVDRLVESLEVDPRDSRLIRGRESDDLNTLKTLRDYPDVRDRLRAPRDVRLLWDVCRIPDFRSISQQEHATLLQRIFGFLQDKGHVPNDWLSGQISRIDRTEGDIDTLSKRLAFIRTWTYVAQRQSWVEDESHWRGETRAVEDRLSDALHARLTAAFVDRRTSVLLRRLKQKESLVAEVSDKGEVTVEGEFVGRLEGFRFRQDGSGSADE
;
A
#
# COMPACT_ATOMS: atom_id res chain seq x y z
N VAL A 1 -3.92 24.08 7.12
CA VAL A 1 -4.76 23.51 8.19
C VAL A 1 -4.41 22.05 8.28
N ASP A 2 -3.56 21.75 9.26
CA ASP A 2 -3.07 20.42 9.60
C ASP A 2 -4.25 19.52 9.96
N ARG A 3 -4.56 18.53 9.11
CA ARG A 3 -5.39 17.41 9.50
C ARG A 3 -4.47 16.31 9.98
N ALA A 4 -4.40 16.15 11.31
CA ALA A 4 -3.84 14.97 11.93
C ALA A 4 -4.43 13.69 11.28
N PRO A 5 -3.63 12.63 11.10
CA PRO A 5 -4.14 11.35 10.63
C PRO A 5 -5.29 10.92 11.55
N ARG A 6 -6.45 10.58 10.95
CA ARG A 6 -7.57 10.03 11.71
C ARG A 6 -7.05 8.78 12.41
N PRO A 7 -7.23 8.65 13.73
CA PRO A 7 -6.96 7.39 14.38
C PRO A 7 -7.79 6.32 13.67
N VAL A 8 -7.17 5.20 13.33
CA VAL A 8 -7.90 3.98 12.95
C VAL A 8 -8.83 3.74 14.14
N ALA A 9 -10.14 3.85 13.94
CA ALA A 9 -11.09 3.53 14.98
C ALA A 9 -10.81 2.08 15.40
N ASP A 10 -10.64 1.84 16.68
CA ASP A 10 -10.60 0.49 17.20
C ASP A 10 -11.86 -0.23 16.71
N PRO A 11 -11.77 -1.45 16.16
CA PRO A 11 -12.95 -2.18 15.74
C PRO A 11 -13.87 -2.36 16.96
N ASP A 12 -15.18 -2.19 16.75
CA ASP A 12 -16.17 -2.40 17.80
C ASP A 12 -15.97 -3.79 18.42
N ASP A 13 -16.13 -3.93 19.74
CA ASP A 13 -15.97 -5.19 20.48
C ASP A 13 -16.74 -6.35 19.85
N ASP A 14 -17.94 -6.07 19.31
CA ASP A 14 -18.78 -7.05 18.57
C ASP A 14 -18.08 -7.57 17.30
N VAL A 15 -17.29 -6.72 16.63
CA VAL A 15 -16.52 -7.12 15.43
C VAL A 15 -15.35 -7.99 15.83
N ILE A 16 -14.67 -7.63 16.93
CA ILE A 16 -13.56 -8.42 17.48
C ILE A 16 -14.08 -9.80 17.86
N GLU A 17 -15.18 -9.88 18.62
CA GLU A 17 -15.78 -11.14 19.03
C GLU A 17 -16.25 -11.98 17.84
N ALA A 18 -16.79 -11.35 16.80
CA ALA A 18 -17.19 -12.04 15.58
C ALA A 18 -16.01 -12.65 14.83
N ILE A 19 -14.87 -11.94 14.76
CA ILE A 19 -13.63 -12.41 14.13
C ILE A 19 -13.05 -13.57 14.93
N GLU A 20 -12.93 -13.45 16.25
CA GLU A 20 -12.38 -14.49 17.15
C GLU A 20 -13.19 -15.78 17.12
N ASN A 21 -14.50 -15.66 17.02
CA ASN A 21 -15.43 -16.81 16.97
C ASN A 21 -15.72 -17.28 15.53
N HIS A 22 -15.03 -16.76 14.51
CA HIS A 22 -15.26 -17.06 13.09
C HIS A 22 -16.73 -16.88 12.67
N ARG A 23 -17.45 -15.93 13.28
CA ARG A 23 -18.82 -15.57 12.93
C ARG A 23 -18.81 -14.42 11.92
N PHE A 24 -18.95 -14.74 10.65
CA PHE A 24 -19.05 -13.76 9.58
C PHE A 24 -20.47 -13.69 9.05
N ALA A 25 -20.95 -12.48 8.81
CA ALA A 25 -22.23 -12.30 8.13
C ALA A 25 -22.18 -12.97 6.75
N PRO A 26 -23.23 -13.69 6.33
CA PRO A 26 -23.25 -14.29 5.01
C PRO A 26 -23.16 -13.21 3.94
N ILE A 27 -22.36 -13.47 2.90
CA ILE A 27 -22.28 -12.59 1.73
C ILE A 27 -23.57 -12.79 0.92
N GLU A 28 -24.47 -11.82 0.98
CA GLU A 28 -25.73 -11.86 0.26
C GLU A 28 -25.56 -11.54 -1.23
N ARG A 29 -24.66 -10.62 -1.58
CA ARG A 29 -24.39 -10.19 -2.94
C ARG A 29 -22.90 -10.01 -3.18
N LEU A 30 -22.45 -10.43 -4.35
CA LEU A 30 -21.07 -10.26 -4.77
C LEU A 30 -20.90 -8.92 -5.49
N GLN A 31 -19.79 -8.24 -5.23
CA GLN A 31 -19.47 -7.03 -5.97
C GLN A 31 -19.07 -7.39 -7.41
N TRP A 32 -19.62 -6.64 -8.34
CA TRP A 32 -19.40 -6.85 -9.76
C TRP A 32 -19.01 -5.53 -10.46
N ARG A 33 -18.24 -5.64 -11.50
CA ARG A 33 -17.88 -4.53 -12.38
C ARG A 33 -17.96 -4.99 -13.82
N SER A 34 -18.47 -4.14 -14.70
CA SER A 34 -18.54 -4.43 -16.14
C SER A 34 -17.14 -4.63 -16.71
N THR A 35 -16.98 -5.68 -17.51
CA THR A 35 -15.79 -5.97 -18.31
C THR A 35 -15.98 -5.65 -19.79
N ASP A 36 -17.21 -5.34 -20.18
CA ASP A 36 -17.56 -4.97 -21.55
C ASP A 36 -17.42 -3.45 -21.71
N LEU A 37 -16.19 -3.01 -22.01
CA LEU A 37 -15.81 -1.60 -21.99
C LEU A 37 -15.83 -0.99 -23.38
N GLU A 38 -16.48 0.16 -23.51
CA GLU A 38 -16.58 0.94 -24.75
C GLU A 38 -15.55 2.09 -24.77
N PHE A 39 -14.62 2.03 -25.71
CA PHE A 39 -13.51 3.00 -25.84
C PHE A 39 -13.76 4.07 -26.92
N GLY A 40 -14.98 4.22 -27.43
CA GLY A 40 -15.28 5.21 -28.44
C GLY A 40 -15.04 6.67 -27.99
N THR A 41 -15.50 6.98 -26.79
CA THR A 41 -15.25 8.25 -26.08
C THR A 41 -15.08 7.97 -24.59
N VAL A 42 -14.54 8.96 -23.83
CA VAL A 42 -14.41 8.81 -22.38
C VAL A 42 -15.79 8.66 -21.72
N ASP A 43 -16.79 9.39 -22.20
CA ASP A 43 -18.14 9.31 -21.64
C ASP A 43 -18.75 7.92 -21.84
N ARG A 44 -18.62 7.33 -23.04
CA ARG A 44 -19.05 5.94 -23.28
C ARG A 44 -18.29 4.94 -22.43
N LEU A 45 -16.99 5.16 -22.21
CA LEU A 45 -16.21 4.32 -21.30
C LEU A 45 -16.74 4.41 -19.86
N VAL A 46 -17.01 5.62 -19.36
CA VAL A 46 -17.60 5.82 -18.02
C VAL A 46 -18.97 5.14 -17.93
N GLU A 47 -19.85 5.36 -18.91
CA GLU A 47 -21.16 4.71 -18.99
C GLU A 47 -21.04 3.17 -18.94
N SER A 48 -20.10 2.59 -19.71
CA SER A 48 -19.88 1.14 -19.74
C SER A 48 -19.33 0.57 -18.41
N LEU A 49 -18.58 1.38 -17.65
CA LEU A 49 -18.09 1.03 -16.32
C LEU A 49 -19.16 1.12 -15.23
N GLU A 50 -20.17 1.99 -15.44
CA GLU A 50 -21.25 2.26 -14.49
C GLU A 50 -22.52 1.43 -14.74
N VAL A 51 -22.49 0.52 -15.69
CA VAL A 51 -23.61 -0.41 -15.96
C VAL A 51 -23.90 -1.24 -14.71
N ASP A 52 -25.16 -1.36 -14.36
CA ASP A 52 -25.60 -2.24 -13.29
C ASP A 52 -25.64 -3.72 -13.73
N PRO A 53 -25.28 -4.66 -12.84
CA PRO A 53 -25.35 -6.08 -13.17
C PRO A 53 -26.80 -6.53 -13.40
N ARG A 54 -26.98 -7.44 -14.38
CA ARG A 54 -28.29 -8.02 -14.68
C ARG A 54 -28.72 -9.13 -13.68
N ASP A 55 -27.75 -9.70 -12.97
CA ASP A 55 -27.99 -10.77 -11.98
C ASP A 55 -28.27 -10.14 -10.61
N SER A 56 -29.39 -10.51 -9.98
CA SER A 56 -29.79 -10.01 -8.66
C SER A 56 -28.86 -10.40 -7.50
N ARG A 57 -28.00 -11.41 -7.73
CA ARG A 57 -26.95 -11.83 -6.77
C ARG A 57 -25.72 -10.95 -6.82
N LEU A 58 -25.64 -10.06 -7.80
CA LEU A 58 -24.54 -9.13 -7.99
C LEU A 58 -24.98 -7.74 -7.59
N ILE A 59 -24.02 -6.94 -7.12
CA ILE A 59 -24.16 -5.50 -6.89
C ILE A 59 -23.02 -4.78 -7.55
N ARG A 60 -23.30 -3.64 -8.16
CA ARG A 60 -22.22 -2.81 -8.71
C ARG A 60 -21.24 -2.45 -7.60
N GLY A 61 -19.97 -2.71 -7.84
CA GLY A 61 -18.88 -2.31 -6.95
C GLY A 61 -18.89 -0.81 -6.69
N ARG A 62 -18.43 -0.38 -5.53
CA ARG A 62 -18.26 1.04 -5.24
C ARG A 62 -17.34 1.67 -6.28
N GLU A 63 -17.47 2.97 -6.48
CA GLU A 63 -16.54 3.70 -7.36
C GLU A 63 -15.11 3.46 -6.91
N SER A 64 -14.31 2.95 -7.85
CA SER A 64 -12.91 2.65 -7.63
C SER A 64 -12.04 3.85 -8.00
N ASP A 65 -10.83 3.91 -7.47
CA ASP A 65 -9.91 5.03 -7.67
C ASP A 65 -9.62 5.30 -9.15
N ASP A 66 -9.57 4.24 -9.97
CA ASP A 66 -9.33 4.36 -11.41
C ASP A 66 -10.49 5.07 -12.14
N LEU A 67 -11.74 4.78 -11.78
CA LEU A 67 -12.91 5.45 -12.34
C LEU A 67 -12.99 6.91 -11.89
N ASN A 68 -12.73 7.17 -10.61
CA ASN A 68 -12.70 8.53 -10.07
C ASN A 68 -11.60 9.36 -10.73
N THR A 69 -10.44 8.77 -10.94
CA THR A 69 -9.32 9.40 -11.64
C THR A 69 -9.64 9.66 -13.10
N LEU A 70 -10.30 8.72 -13.79
CA LEU A 70 -10.76 8.90 -15.16
C LEU A 70 -11.75 10.07 -15.28
N LYS A 71 -12.71 10.16 -14.36
CA LYS A 71 -13.67 11.28 -14.30
C LYS A 71 -12.95 12.61 -14.08
N THR A 72 -11.94 12.63 -13.19
CA THR A 72 -11.15 13.84 -12.93
C THR A 72 -10.32 14.26 -14.14
N LEU A 73 -9.63 13.32 -14.79
CA LEU A 73 -8.76 13.61 -15.93
C LEU A 73 -9.55 13.99 -17.19
N ARG A 74 -10.77 13.48 -17.35
CA ARG A 74 -11.68 13.88 -18.44
C ARG A 74 -11.89 15.39 -18.51
N ASP A 75 -11.94 16.04 -17.35
CA ASP A 75 -12.23 17.47 -17.24
C ASP A 75 -10.99 18.36 -17.45
N TYR A 76 -9.79 17.75 -17.54
CA TYR A 76 -8.55 18.50 -17.80
C TYR A 76 -8.46 18.87 -19.30
N PRO A 77 -8.34 20.18 -19.64
CA PRO A 77 -8.27 20.62 -21.02
C PRO A 77 -7.18 19.91 -21.83
N ASP A 78 -5.97 19.82 -21.27
CA ASP A 78 -4.84 19.19 -21.94
C ASP A 78 -5.07 17.71 -22.25
N VAL A 79 -5.80 17.00 -21.40
CA VAL A 79 -6.17 15.59 -21.63
C VAL A 79 -7.23 15.51 -22.70
N ARG A 80 -8.30 16.31 -22.58
CA ARG A 80 -9.42 16.31 -23.51
C ARG A 80 -8.99 16.61 -24.94
N ASP A 81 -8.10 17.57 -25.14
CA ASP A 81 -7.61 17.97 -26.46
C ASP A 81 -6.77 16.89 -27.16
N ARG A 82 -6.26 15.92 -26.38
CA ARG A 82 -5.47 14.77 -26.84
C ARG A 82 -6.30 13.53 -27.17
N LEU A 83 -7.58 13.48 -26.77
CA LEU A 83 -8.46 12.32 -26.97
C LEU A 83 -9.14 12.38 -28.34
N ARG A 84 -8.41 12.00 -29.39
CA ARG A 84 -8.87 12.11 -30.79
C ARG A 84 -9.36 10.79 -31.38
N ALA A 85 -8.99 9.66 -30.77
CA ALA A 85 -9.29 8.33 -31.27
C ALA A 85 -9.55 7.33 -30.13
N PRO A 86 -10.24 6.21 -30.38
CA PRO A 86 -10.49 5.16 -29.38
C PRO A 86 -9.21 4.65 -28.69
N ARG A 87 -8.09 4.60 -29.40
CA ARG A 87 -6.78 4.23 -28.83
C ARG A 87 -6.31 5.18 -27.74
N ASP A 88 -6.63 6.47 -27.87
CA ASP A 88 -6.22 7.48 -26.90
C ASP A 88 -7.04 7.34 -25.61
N VAL A 89 -8.33 7.01 -25.75
CA VAL A 89 -9.21 6.69 -24.61
C VAL A 89 -8.74 5.42 -23.89
N ARG A 90 -8.35 4.40 -24.65
CA ARG A 90 -7.78 3.15 -24.07
C ARG A 90 -6.48 3.43 -23.32
N LEU A 91 -5.58 4.22 -23.90
CA LEU A 91 -4.34 4.62 -23.25
C LEU A 91 -4.61 5.42 -21.96
N LEU A 92 -5.54 6.38 -22.01
CA LEU A 92 -5.94 7.12 -20.82
C LEU A 92 -6.46 6.19 -19.72
N TRP A 93 -7.31 5.22 -20.09
CA TRP A 93 -7.81 4.22 -19.17
C TRP A 93 -6.70 3.37 -18.53
N ASP A 94 -5.75 2.90 -19.36
CA ASP A 94 -4.61 2.14 -18.86
C ASP A 94 -3.76 2.95 -17.87
N VAL A 95 -3.62 4.26 -18.09
CA VAL A 95 -2.94 5.16 -17.16
C VAL A 95 -3.76 5.37 -15.87
N CYS A 96 -5.08 5.56 -15.97
CA CYS A 96 -5.95 5.70 -14.79
C CYS A 96 -5.94 4.46 -13.87
N ARG A 97 -5.57 3.30 -14.39
CA ARG A 97 -5.43 2.06 -13.64
C ARG A 97 -4.13 1.96 -12.82
N ILE A 98 -3.25 2.96 -12.87
CA ILE A 98 -2.11 3.05 -11.95
C ILE A 98 -2.67 3.31 -10.55
N PRO A 99 -2.46 2.41 -9.57
CA PRO A 99 -2.99 2.61 -8.22
C PRO A 99 -2.33 3.82 -7.52
N ASP A 100 -3.11 4.53 -6.71
CA ASP A 100 -2.57 5.58 -5.85
C ASP A 100 -1.90 4.97 -4.60
N PHE A 101 -0.70 4.40 -4.79
CA PHE A 101 0.10 3.89 -3.68
C PHE A 101 0.53 4.98 -2.69
N ARG A 102 0.58 6.24 -3.14
CA ARG A 102 1.11 7.35 -2.35
C ARG A 102 0.09 7.90 -1.37
N SER A 103 -1.21 7.79 -1.71
CA SER A 103 -2.35 8.27 -0.92
C SER A 103 -2.19 9.69 -0.37
N ILE A 104 -1.60 10.61 -1.18
CA ILE A 104 -1.37 12.00 -0.77
C ILE A 104 -2.66 12.80 -0.97
N SER A 105 -3.07 12.95 -2.22
CA SER A 105 -4.33 13.55 -2.61
C SER A 105 -4.75 13.07 -4.00
N GLN A 106 -6.04 13.01 -4.26
CA GLN A 106 -6.58 12.65 -5.57
C GLN A 106 -6.06 13.59 -6.66
N GLN A 107 -5.92 14.89 -6.35
CA GLN A 107 -5.43 15.89 -7.27
C GLN A 107 -3.97 15.70 -7.66
N GLU A 108 -3.10 15.36 -6.70
CA GLU A 108 -1.69 15.10 -6.98
C GLU A 108 -1.50 13.81 -7.77
N HIS A 109 -2.30 12.78 -7.47
CA HIS A 109 -2.31 11.56 -8.25
C HIS A 109 -2.76 11.83 -9.69
N ALA A 110 -3.87 12.53 -9.90
CA ALA A 110 -4.35 12.92 -11.23
C ALA A 110 -3.32 13.73 -12.01
N THR A 111 -2.63 14.68 -11.38
CA THR A 111 -1.56 15.47 -12.01
C THR A 111 -0.38 14.60 -12.46
N LEU A 112 0.02 13.61 -11.65
CA LEU A 112 1.03 12.64 -12.04
C LEU A 112 0.60 11.82 -13.26
N LEU A 113 -0.63 11.32 -13.24
CA LEU A 113 -1.16 10.50 -14.34
C LEU A 113 -1.36 11.30 -15.63
N GLN A 114 -1.80 12.56 -15.55
CA GLN A 114 -1.83 13.48 -16.68
C GLN A 114 -0.45 13.57 -17.36
N ARG A 115 0.60 13.69 -16.56
CA ARG A 115 1.97 13.81 -17.07
C ARG A 115 2.44 12.52 -17.73
N ILE A 116 2.17 11.36 -17.13
CA ILE A 116 2.49 10.05 -17.70
C ILE A 116 1.73 9.85 -19.02
N PHE A 117 0.44 10.16 -19.05
CA PHE A 117 -0.38 10.11 -20.26
C PHE A 117 0.20 10.97 -21.38
N GLY A 118 0.61 12.21 -21.07
CA GLY A 118 1.25 13.10 -22.03
C GLY A 118 2.54 12.48 -22.62
N PHE A 119 3.41 11.92 -21.79
CA PHE A 119 4.63 11.26 -22.29
C PHE A 119 4.33 10.06 -23.19
N LEU A 120 3.39 9.21 -22.79
CA LEU A 120 3.02 8.03 -23.58
C LEU A 120 2.39 8.41 -24.93
N GLN A 121 1.60 9.51 -24.98
CA GLN A 121 1.06 10.00 -26.23
C GLN A 121 2.10 10.65 -27.14
N ASP A 122 2.96 11.52 -26.57
CA ASP A 122 3.89 12.31 -27.36
C ASP A 122 5.13 11.51 -27.81
N LYS A 123 5.60 10.57 -26.98
CA LYS A 123 6.83 9.82 -27.18
C LYS A 123 6.66 8.31 -27.28
N GLY A 124 5.48 7.81 -26.95
CA GLY A 124 5.22 6.36 -26.85
C GLY A 124 5.76 5.70 -25.57
N HIS A 125 6.57 6.41 -24.81
CA HIS A 125 7.18 5.92 -23.56
C HIS A 125 7.45 7.06 -22.58
N VAL A 126 7.61 6.72 -21.31
CA VAL A 126 8.05 7.64 -20.24
C VAL A 126 9.54 7.91 -20.43
N PRO A 127 9.99 9.19 -20.50
CA PRO A 127 11.40 9.51 -20.70
C PRO A 127 12.32 8.98 -19.59
N ASN A 128 13.43 8.36 -19.99
CA ASN A 128 14.39 7.76 -19.06
C ASN A 128 14.93 8.76 -18.03
N ASP A 129 15.28 9.97 -18.46
CA ASP A 129 15.81 11.02 -17.57
C ASP A 129 14.79 11.43 -16.50
N TRP A 130 13.51 11.53 -16.92
CA TRP A 130 12.45 11.87 -15.99
C TRP A 130 12.20 10.75 -14.99
N LEU A 131 12.12 9.49 -15.46
CA LEU A 131 11.91 8.31 -14.62
C LEU A 131 13.08 8.13 -13.65
N SER A 132 14.33 8.23 -14.12
CA SER A 132 15.53 8.21 -13.28
C SER A 132 15.49 9.28 -12.20
N GLY A 133 15.11 10.51 -12.55
CA GLY A 133 14.95 11.60 -11.59
C GLY A 133 13.88 11.36 -10.53
N GLN A 134 12.81 10.62 -10.85
CA GLN A 134 11.81 10.24 -9.85
C GLN A 134 12.33 9.17 -8.91
N ILE A 135 12.98 8.14 -9.45
CA ILE A 135 13.49 6.99 -8.67
C ILE A 135 14.64 7.44 -7.75
N SER A 136 15.60 8.23 -8.23
CA SER A 136 16.75 8.67 -7.44
C SER A 136 16.37 9.55 -6.23
N ARG A 137 15.24 10.25 -6.28
CA ARG A 137 14.72 11.01 -5.12
C ARG A 137 14.20 10.10 -4.02
N ILE A 138 13.76 8.90 -4.39
CA ILE A 138 13.14 7.92 -3.51
C ILE A 138 14.20 6.97 -2.93
N ASP A 139 15.25 6.66 -3.69
CA ASP A 139 16.30 5.70 -3.33
C ASP A 139 17.20 6.24 -2.21
N ARG A 140 16.64 6.28 -1.01
CA ARG A 140 17.31 6.72 0.23
C ARG A 140 16.82 5.87 1.38
N THR A 141 17.72 5.15 2.03
CA THR A 141 17.41 4.22 3.12
C THR A 141 17.45 4.86 4.52
N GLU A 142 17.79 6.14 4.62
CA GLU A 142 17.80 6.90 5.87
C GLU A 142 16.40 7.41 6.19
N GLY A 143 16.08 7.50 7.48
CA GLY A 143 14.83 8.06 7.97
C GLY A 143 14.14 7.18 9.00
N ASP A 144 13.01 7.65 9.47
CA ASP A 144 12.10 6.95 10.35
C ASP A 144 11.17 5.99 9.58
N ILE A 145 10.36 5.24 10.32
CA ILE A 145 9.40 4.27 9.77
C ILE A 145 8.43 4.95 8.79
N ASP A 146 7.92 6.13 9.13
CA ASP A 146 6.97 6.86 8.30
C ASP A 146 7.59 7.31 6.98
N THR A 147 8.83 7.82 7.04
CA THR A 147 9.58 8.25 5.85
C THR A 147 9.88 7.08 4.92
N LEU A 148 10.32 5.94 5.47
CA LEU A 148 10.60 4.75 4.68
C LEU A 148 9.32 4.14 4.09
N SER A 149 8.23 4.11 4.85
CA SER A 149 6.92 3.64 4.37
C SER A 149 6.40 4.48 3.21
N LYS A 150 6.55 5.81 3.29
CA LYS A 150 6.18 6.72 2.19
C LYS A 150 7.03 6.49 0.95
N ARG A 151 8.36 6.33 1.10
CA ARG A 151 9.25 6.04 -0.04
C ARG A 151 8.92 4.69 -0.68
N LEU A 152 8.63 3.67 0.14
CA LEU A 152 8.20 2.35 -0.35
C LEU A 152 6.88 2.43 -1.11
N ALA A 153 5.93 3.24 -0.65
CA ALA A 153 4.70 3.52 -1.40
C ALA A 153 4.97 4.23 -2.73
N PHE A 154 5.91 5.18 -2.75
CA PHE A 154 6.25 5.94 -3.95
C PHE A 154 6.96 5.10 -5.01
N ILE A 155 7.91 4.23 -4.62
CA ILE A 155 8.60 3.38 -5.58
C ILE A 155 7.66 2.40 -6.27
N ARG A 156 6.62 1.90 -5.58
CA ARG A 156 5.62 0.98 -6.16
C ARG A 156 4.91 1.55 -7.38
N THR A 157 4.69 2.86 -7.42
CA THR A 157 4.15 3.52 -8.62
C THR A 157 5.07 3.32 -9.82
N TRP A 158 6.38 3.46 -9.61
CA TRP A 158 7.38 3.30 -10.68
C TRP A 158 7.62 1.85 -11.03
N THR A 159 7.58 0.95 -10.07
CA THR A 159 7.59 -0.50 -10.32
C THR A 159 6.40 -0.89 -11.20
N TYR A 160 5.20 -0.36 -10.92
CA TYR A 160 4.02 -0.59 -11.76
C TYR A 160 4.21 -0.07 -13.18
N VAL A 161 4.69 1.17 -13.34
CA VAL A 161 4.96 1.77 -14.67
C VAL A 161 5.98 0.95 -15.46
N ALA A 162 7.08 0.53 -14.82
CA ALA A 162 8.13 -0.25 -15.44
C ALA A 162 7.68 -1.67 -15.86
N GLN A 163 6.65 -2.21 -15.22
CA GLN A 163 6.08 -3.52 -15.57
C GLN A 163 5.12 -3.48 -16.77
N ARG A 164 4.66 -2.28 -17.16
CA ARG A 164 3.75 -2.12 -18.31
C ARG A 164 4.54 -2.21 -19.60
N GLN A 165 4.04 -3.05 -20.52
CA GLN A 165 4.66 -3.25 -21.81
C GLN A 165 4.72 -1.94 -22.61
N SER A 166 5.88 -1.64 -23.17
CA SER A 166 6.16 -0.48 -24.01
C SER A 166 5.99 0.89 -23.32
N TRP A 167 5.85 0.94 -21.99
CA TRP A 167 5.76 2.22 -21.28
C TRP A 167 7.13 2.83 -20.94
N VAL A 168 8.18 2.05 -21.02
CA VAL A 168 9.57 2.45 -20.83
C VAL A 168 10.43 1.89 -21.97
N GLU A 169 11.51 2.56 -22.33
CA GLU A 169 12.37 2.14 -23.47
C GLU A 169 13.08 0.82 -23.17
N ASP A 170 13.70 0.69 -22.02
CA ASP A 170 14.38 -0.53 -21.56
C ASP A 170 13.61 -1.16 -20.39
N GLU A 171 12.66 -2.01 -20.74
CA GLU A 171 11.81 -2.68 -19.74
C GLU A 171 12.62 -3.52 -18.75
N SER A 172 13.67 -4.22 -19.23
CA SER A 172 14.48 -5.09 -18.39
C SER A 172 15.26 -4.28 -17.36
N HIS A 173 15.89 -3.20 -17.80
CA HIS A 173 16.62 -2.28 -16.92
C HIS A 173 15.71 -1.68 -15.86
N TRP A 174 14.59 -1.07 -16.27
CA TRP A 174 13.71 -0.36 -15.34
C TRP A 174 12.97 -1.29 -14.36
N ARG A 175 12.60 -2.50 -14.80
CA ARG A 175 12.06 -3.53 -13.89
C ARG A 175 13.09 -3.94 -12.85
N GLY A 176 14.35 -4.12 -13.25
CA GLY A 176 15.44 -4.45 -12.34
C GLY A 176 15.73 -3.33 -11.35
N GLU A 177 15.85 -2.10 -11.85
CA GLU A 177 16.19 -0.92 -11.05
C GLU A 177 15.10 -0.59 -10.01
N THR A 178 13.83 -0.53 -10.43
CA THR A 178 12.72 -0.24 -9.51
C THR A 178 12.58 -1.30 -8.44
N ARG A 179 12.76 -2.58 -8.80
CA ARG A 179 12.72 -3.69 -7.85
C ARG A 179 13.86 -3.62 -6.85
N ALA A 180 15.08 -3.33 -7.31
CA ALA A 180 16.23 -3.20 -6.44
C ALA A 180 16.07 -2.06 -5.41
N VAL A 181 15.48 -0.93 -5.82
CA VAL A 181 15.14 0.17 -4.91
C VAL A 181 14.05 -0.24 -3.91
N GLU A 182 13.01 -0.93 -4.38
CA GLU A 182 11.92 -1.44 -3.51
C GLU A 182 12.46 -2.41 -2.47
N ASP A 183 13.34 -3.34 -2.85
CA ASP A 183 13.97 -4.30 -1.94
C ASP A 183 14.83 -3.58 -0.88
N ARG A 184 15.68 -2.61 -1.28
CA ARG A 184 16.50 -1.82 -0.34
C ARG A 184 15.66 -1.04 0.66
N LEU A 185 14.58 -0.43 0.22
CA LEU A 185 13.65 0.32 1.09
C LEU A 185 12.88 -0.62 2.03
N SER A 186 12.47 -1.79 1.54
CA SER A 186 11.79 -2.82 2.34
C SER A 186 12.70 -3.33 3.45
N ASP A 187 13.96 -3.64 3.13
CA ASP A 187 14.94 -4.10 4.11
C ASP A 187 15.22 -3.03 5.18
N ALA A 188 15.38 -1.77 4.75
CA ALA A 188 15.58 -0.66 5.67
C ALA A 188 14.37 -0.43 6.58
N LEU A 189 13.15 -0.53 6.05
CA LEU A 189 11.91 -0.42 6.83
C LEU A 189 11.80 -1.57 7.83
N HIS A 190 12.08 -2.81 7.39
CA HIS A 190 12.07 -3.98 8.26
C HIS A 190 13.06 -3.84 9.43
N ALA A 191 14.29 -3.39 9.15
CA ALA A 191 15.28 -3.13 10.19
C ALA A 191 14.80 -2.09 11.21
N ARG A 192 14.16 -0.99 10.76
CA ARG A 192 13.60 0.04 11.64
C ARG A 192 12.43 -0.46 12.49
N LEU A 193 11.53 -1.24 11.89
CA LEU A 193 10.41 -1.85 12.62
C LEU A 193 10.92 -2.81 13.69
N THR A 194 11.89 -3.66 13.36
CA THR A 194 12.51 -4.59 14.31
C THR A 194 13.17 -3.84 15.47
N ALA A 195 13.97 -2.81 15.20
CA ALA A 195 14.59 -1.98 16.23
C ALA A 195 13.54 -1.32 17.13
N ALA A 196 12.49 -0.70 16.55
CA ALA A 196 11.44 -0.06 17.31
C ALA A 196 10.66 -1.04 18.20
N PHE A 197 10.45 -2.28 17.71
CA PHE A 197 9.80 -3.33 18.50
C PHE A 197 10.68 -3.78 19.69
N VAL A 198 11.98 -4.00 19.46
CA VAL A 198 12.95 -4.38 20.51
C VAL A 198 13.08 -3.25 21.53
N ASP A 199 13.23 -2.00 21.08
CA ASP A 199 13.35 -0.83 21.97
C ASP A 199 12.12 -0.66 22.86
N ARG A 200 10.93 -0.82 22.30
CA ARG A 200 9.68 -0.73 23.07
C ARG A 200 9.61 -1.80 24.15
N ARG A 201 9.91 -3.04 23.80
CA ARG A 201 9.92 -4.18 24.73
C ARG A 201 10.94 -3.95 25.87
N THR A 202 12.16 -3.57 25.50
CA THR A 202 13.25 -3.29 26.46
C THR A 202 12.90 -2.11 27.38
N SER A 203 12.31 -1.03 26.81
CA SER A 203 11.92 0.15 27.58
C SER A 203 10.82 -0.15 28.60
N VAL A 204 9.84 -0.99 28.26
CA VAL A 204 8.78 -1.42 29.19
C VAL A 204 9.38 -2.23 30.34
N LEU A 205 10.24 -3.19 30.05
CA LEU A 205 10.90 -4.03 31.05
C LEU A 205 11.81 -3.21 31.97
N LEU A 206 12.66 -2.31 31.43
CA LEU A 206 13.55 -1.45 32.22
C LEU A 206 12.79 -0.45 33.08
N ARG A 207 11.70 0.11 32.59
CA ARG A 207 10.85 1.05 33.34
C ARG A 207 10.27 0.37 34.57
N ARG A 208 9.80 -0.87 34.46
CA ARG A 208 9.20 -1.65 35.56
C ARG A 208 10.25 -2.16 36.55
N LEU A 209 11.42 -2.57 36.06
CA LEU A 209 12.55 -2.92 36.93
C LEU A 209 12.98 -1.72 37.82
N LYS A 210 12.92 -0.49 37.31
CA LYS A 210 13.22 0.72 38.07
C LYS A 210 12.16 1.08 39.11
N GLN A 211 10.91 0.71 38.91
CA GLN A 211 9.80 1.00 39.84
C GLN A 211 9.74 0.06 41.06
N LYS A 212 10.60 -0.96 41.14
CA LYS A 212 10.63 -1.96 42.25
C LYS A 212 9.27 -2.62 42.53
N GLU A 213 8.36 -2.61 41.56
CA GLU A 213 7.13 -3.38 41.67
C GLU A 213 7.42 -4.84 41.42
N SER A 214 6.72 -5.72 42.13
CA SER A 214 6.84 -7.17 41.92
C SER A 214 6.37 -7.47 40.52
N LEU A 215 7.29 -7.91 39.65
CA LEU A 215 6.95 -8.36 38.30
C LEU A 215 6.07 -9.61 38.41
N VAL A 216 4.89 -9.55 37.81
CA VAL A 216 4.01 -10.70 37.70
C VAL A 216 4.48 -11.52 36.50
N ALA A 217 5.02 -12.69 36.78
CA ALA A 217 5.37 -13.67 35.77
C ALA A 217 4.28 -14.73 35.70
N GLU A 218 3.73 -14.93 34.51
CA GLU A 218 2.72 -15.96 34.23
C GLU A 218 3.36 -17.07 33.38
N VAL A 219 2.99 -18.30 33.66
CA VAL A 219 3.42 -19.47 32.90
C VAL A 219 2.18 -20.14 32.35
N SER A 220 2.06 -20.22 31.04
CA SER A 220 0.95 -20.90 30.37
C SER A 220 1.07 -22.43 30.50
N ASP A 221 0.00 -23.15 30.27
CA ASP A 221 -0.03 -24.62 30.23
C ASP A 221 0.95 -25.23 29.19
N LYS A 222 1.37 -24.41 28.21
CA LYS A 222 2.37 -24.79 27.20
C LYS A 222 3.81 -24.46 27.61
N GLY A 223 4.02 -24.01 28.85
CA GLY A 223 5.32 -23.61 29.36
C GLY A 223 5.82 -22.24 28.86
N GLU A 224 4.98 -21.46 28.24
CA GLU A 224 5.36 -20.10 27.82
C GLU A 224 5.37 -19.18 29.03
N VAL A 225 6.47 -18.45 29.20
CA VAL A 225 6.64 -17.51 30.30
C VAL A 225 6.45 -16.11 29.79
N THR A 226 5.45 -15.43 30.31
CA THR A 226 5.21 -14.02 30.09
C THR A 226 5.47 -13.23 31.36
N VAL A 227 6.08 -12.06 31.23
CA VAL A 227 6.27 -11.11 32.33
C VAL A 227 5.47 -9.87 31.95
N GLU A 228 4.44 -9.58 32.72
CA GLU A 228 3.54 -8.44 32.46
C GLU A 228 2.88 -8.47 31.05
N GLY A 229 2.54 -9.69 30.59
CA GLY A 229 1.97 -9.92 29.27
C GLY A 229 2.97 -9.97 28.12
N GLU A 230 4.27 -9.72 28.37
CA GLU A 230 5.31 -9.82 27.35
C GLU A 230 6.00 -11.19 27.42
N PHE A 231 6.05 -11.89 26.27
CA PHE A 231 6.71 -13.20 26.19
C PHE A 231 8.23 -13.05 26.38
N VAL A 232 8.79 -13.75 27.36
CA VAL A 232 10.22 -13.67 27.68
C VAL A 232 10.96 -15.00 27.43
N GLY A 233 10.26 -16.11 27.29
CA GLY A 233 10.86 -17.40 27.03
C GLY A 233 9.91 -18.55 27.32
N ARG A 234 10.46 -19.78 27.33
CA ARG A 234 9.70 -21.00 27.59
C ARG A 234 10.34 -21.82 28.72
N LEU A 235 9.50 -22.39 29.55
CA LEU A 235 9.89 -23.32 30.58
C LEU A 235 9.79 -24.77 30.04
N GLU A 236 10.92 -25.44 29.92
CA GLU A 236 11.01 -26.84 29.50
C GLU A 236 11.36 -27.71 30.74
N GLY A 237 10.33 -28.18 31.42
CA GLY A 237 10.49 -28.80 32.72
C GLY A 237 11.00 -27.80 33.77
N PHE A 238 12.19 -28.01 34.34
CA PHE A 238 12.85 -27.08 35.28
C PHE A 238 13.88 -26.15 34.62
N ARG A 239 13.97 -26.13 33.29
CA ARG A 239 14.91 -25.26 32.57
C ARG A 239 14.15 -24.14 31.88
N PHE A 240 14.57 -22.90 32.15
CA PHE A 240 14.09 -21.74 31.43
C PHE A 240 14.94 -21.54 30.18
N ARG A 241 14.28 -21.45 29.03
CA ARG A 241 14.91 -21.12 27.76
C ARG A 241 14.45 -19.71 27.34
N GLN A 242 15.38 -18.79 27.42
CA GLN A 242 15.11 -17.41 27.01
C GLN A 242 14.88 -17.32 25.50
N ASP A 243 13.96 -16.47 25.09
CA ASP A 243 13.78 -16.15 23.68
C ASP A 243 15.01 -15.40 23.15
N GLY A 244 15.72 -16.02 22.20
CA GLY A 244 16.99 -15.52 21.65
C GLY A 244 16.90 -14.22 20.82
N SER A 245 15.71 -13.59 20.71
CA SER A 245 15.53 -12.33 20.00
C SER A 245 15.99 -11.09 20.79
N GLY A 246 16.58 -11.28 21.96
CA GLY A 246 16.97 -10.18 22.87
C GLY A 246 18.45 -10.14 23.30
N SER A 247 19.36 -10.94 22.71
CA SER A 247 20.78 -10.79 22.99
C SER A 247 21.46 -9.95 21.94
N ALA A 248 21.50 -8.66 22.15
CA ALA A 248 22.54 -7.82 21.61
C ALA A 248 23.59 -7.66 22.68
N ASP A 249 24.78 -8.07 22.36
CA ASP A 249 26.13 -7.83 22.84
C ASP A 249 26.33 -7.04 24.14
N GLU A 250 27.15 -7.62 25.01
CA GLU A 250 28.02 -6.91 25.95
C GLU A 250 28.89 -5.90 25.24
#